data_48d762fe672e9e651860b4eabc626dcc
#
_entry.id   48d762fe672e9e651860b4eabc626dcc
#
_cell.length_a   1.000
_cell.length_b   1.000
_cell.length_c   1.000
_cell.angle_alpha   90.00
_cell.angle_beta   90.00
_cell.angle_gamma   90.00
#
_symmetry.space_group_name_H-M   'P 1'
#
loop_
_entity.id
_entity.type
_entity.pdbx_description
1 polymer ?
#
loop_
_entity_poly.entity_id
_entity_poly.type
_entity_poly.pdbx_seq_one_letter_code
_entity_poly.pdbx_strand_id
1 'polypeptide(L)'
;YYIMNKAKATSPKKRMAFAEGEEAKIIRAAAQILDEGIGIPILVGREWVIRGKLEALGLDDDMLIVDPENYQRSEVYAEAYSKLRQRKGVTIWHAQRRILDPNVFSAMMVKMGDADASVSGLTFDYPDVIQPALRIHHTQPGKRIAAGVYIMIVGKRTFLFTDATVNIDPSAED
;
A
#
# COMPACT_ATOMS: atom_id res chain seq x y z
N TYR A 1 3.80 -2.51 22.58
CA TYR A 1 5.28 -2.60 22.69
C TYR A 1 5.87 -3.81 21.96
N TYR A 2 5.34 -5.04 22.09
CA TYR A 2 5.93 -6.25 21.50
C TYR A 2 6.04 -6.17 19.96
N ILE A 3 4.94 -5.81 19.27
CA ILE A 3 4.90 -5.70 17.78
C ILE A 3 5.89 -4.64 17.31
N MET A 4 5.93 -3.48 17.96
CA MET A 4 6.84 -2.39 17.63
C MET A 4 8.31 -2.81 17.79
N ASN A 5 8.64 -3.46 18.90
CA ASN A 5 10.02 -3.94 19.15
C ASN A 5 10.42 -5.00 18.13
N LYS A 6 9.50 -5.88 17.74
CA LYS A 6 9.75 -6.87 16.69
C LYS A 6 9.99 -6.19 15.33
N ALA A 7 9.20 -5.19 14.98
CA ALA A 7 9.40 -4.42 13.75
C ALA A 7 10.75 -3.69 13.74
N LYS A 8 11.12 -3.05 14.87
CA LYS A 8 12.42 -2.39 15.03
C LYS A 8 13.60 -3.35 14.95
N ALA A 9 13.45 -4.59 15.38
CA ALA A 9 14.48 -5.62 15.30
C ALA A 9 14.56 -6.32 13.92
N THR A 10 13.57 -6.11 13.04
CA THR A 10 13.56 -6.75 11.72
C THR A 10 14.64 -6.18 10.81
N SER A 11 15.42 -7.06 10.17
CA SER A 11 16.43 -6.71 9.17
C SER A 11 16.35 -7.69 7.99
N PRO A 12 16.41 -7.23 6.73
CA PRO A 12 16.38 -5.82 6.31
C PRO A 12 15.04 -5.15 6.63
N LYS A 13 15.06 -3.82 6.76
CA LYS A 13 13.84 -3.03 6.99
C LYS A 13 12.88 -3.16 5.84
N LYS A 14 11.58 -3.27 6.16
CA LYS A 14 10.52 -3.40 5.17
C LYS A 14 10.14 -2.06 4.58
N ARG A 15 9.96 -2.03 3.25
CA ARG A 15 9.53 -0.87 2.49
C ARG A 15 8.01 -0.84 2.46
N MET A 16 7.42 0.28 2.86
CA MET A 16 5.98 0.45 2.96
C MET A 16 5.55 1.60 2.05
N ALA A 17 4.78 1.30 0.99
CA ALA A 17 4.22 2.29 0.08
C ALA A 17 2.91 2.84 0.66
N PHE A 18 2.86 4.15 0.90
CA PHE A 18 1.69 4.87 1.36
C PHE A 18 1.00 5.52 0.16
N ALA A 19 -0.14 4.99 -0.25
CA ALA A 19 -0.89 5.48 -1.42
C ALA A 19 -1.37 6.94 -1.27
N GLU A 20 -1.61 7.38 -0.04
CA GLU A 20 -2.07 8.74 0.28
C GLU A 20 -0.90 9.62 0.76
N GLY A 21 0.23 9.56 0.05
CA GLY A 21 1.47 10.25 0.42
C GLY A 21 1.35 11.78 0.49
N GLU A 22 0.33 12.36 -0.14
CA GLU A 22 0.05 13.79 -0.05
C GLU A 22 -0.68 14.21 1.24
N GLU A 23 -1.18 13.26 2.06
CA GLU A 23 -1.93 13.57 3.26
C GLU A 23 -1.02 13.90 4.46
N ALA A 24 -1.25 15.03 5.10
CA ALA A 24 -0.42 15.50 6.22
C ALA A 24 -0.34 14.51 7.39
N LYS A 25 -1.42 13.74 7.64
CA LYS A 25 -1.43 12.69 8.65
C LYS A 25 -0.52 11.52 8.26
N ILE A 26 -0.52 11.14 6.98
CA ILE A 26 0.34 10.08 6.45
C ILE A 26 1.81 10.52 6.48
N ILE A 27 2.11 11.76 6.08
CA ILE A 27 3.46 12.33 6.15
C ILE A 27 4.01 12.28 7.58
N ARG A 28 3.23 12.70 8.59
CA ARG A 28 3.65 12.62 10.00
C ARG A 28 3.86 11.18 10.46
N ALA A 29 2.96 10.26 10.06
CA ALA A 29 3.12 8.84 10.40
C ALA A 29 4.36 8.24 9.74
N ALA A 30 4.66 8.60 8.49
CA ALA A 30 5.85 8.16 7.78
C ALA A 30 7.13 8.69 8.46
N ALA A 31 7.15 9.96 8.87
CA ALA A 31 8.26 10.52 9.66
C ALA A 31 8.49 9.74 10.94
N GLN A 32 7.43 9.47 11.70
CA GLN A 32 7.54 8.68 12.93
C GLN A 32 8.07 7.25 12.67
N ILE A 33 7.63 6.60 11.57
CA ILE A 33 8.10 5.27 11.19
C ILE A 33 9.61 5.28 10.91
N LEU A 34 10.09 6.33 10.24
CA LEU A 34 11.51 6.52 9.92
C LEU A 34 12.32 6.77 11.18
N ASP A 35 11.92 7.73 12.00
CA ASP A 35 12.57 8.12 13.26
C ASP A 35 12.68 6.94 14.24
N GLU A 36 11.60 6.16 14.36
CA GLU A 36 11.57 4.99 15.23
C GLU A 36 12.26 3.76 14.64
N GLY A 37 12.74 3.82 13.39
CA GLY A 37 13.40 2.70 12.72
C GLY A 37 12.51 1.47 12.55
N ILE A 38 11.20 1.67 12.34
CA ILE A 38 10.22 0.59 12.15
C ILE A 38 10.33 0.00 10.75
N GLY A 39 10.52 0.86 9.74
CA GLY A 39 10.58 0.47 8.33
C GLY A 39 11.05 1.63 7.46
N ILE A 40 10.94 1.44 6.16
CA ILE A 40 11.26 2.45 5.14
C ILE A 40 9.95 2.89 4.49
N PRO A 41 9.39 4.06 4.87
CA PRO A 41 8.19 4.60 4.24
C PRO A 41 8.51 5.13 2.85
N ILE A 42 7.59 4.91 1.90
CA ILE A 42 7.61 5.46 0.55
C ILE A 42 6.30 6.21 0.36
N LEU A 43 6.36 7.52 0.19
CA LEU A 43 5.19 8.36 -0.04
C LEU A 43 4.86 8.37 -1.54
N VAL A 44 3.68 7.89 -1.91
CA VAL A 44 3.21 7.89 -3.29
C VAL A 44 2.35 9.13 -3.53
N GLY A 45 2.72 9.94 -4.51
CA GLY A 45 2.00 11.16 -4.87
C GLY A 45 2.89 12.18 -5.57
N ARG A 46 2.34 13.33 -5.89
CA ARG A 46 3.05 14.41 -6.56
C ARG A 46 4.18 14.95 -5.69
N GLU A 47 5.40 14.81 -6.16
CA GLU A 47 6.61 15.14 -5.39
C GLU A 47 6.58 16.56 -4.84
N TRP A 48 6.23 17.55 -5.68
CA TRP A 48 6.20 18.96 -5.27
C TRP A 48 5.16 19.25 -4.18
N VAL A 49 4.02 18.51 -4.16
CA VAL A 49 2.99 18.65 -3.11
C VAL A 49 3.52 18.10 -1.79
N ILE A 50 4.14 16.92 -1.84
CA ILE A 50 4.66 16.24 -0.64
C ILE A 50 5.79 17.09 -0.04
N ARG A 51 6.75 17.56 -0.85
CA ARG A 51 7.87 18.41 -0.38
C ARG A 51 7.38 19.70 0.26
N GLY A 52 6.42 20.39 -0.38
CA GLY A 52 5.83 21.59 0.23
C GLY A 52 5.14 21.33 1.56
N LYS A 53 4.54 20.15 1.73
CA LYS A 53 3.93 19.75 3.01
C LYS A 53 4.97 19.35 4.06
N LEU A 54 6.06 18.70 3.67
CA LEU A 54 7.18 18.40 4.58
C LEU A 54 7.75 19.69 5.15
N GLU A 55 8.05 20.66 4.30
CA GLU A 55 8.54 22.00 4.70
C GLU A 55 7.55 22.71 5.65
N ALA A 56 6.26 22.74 5.29
CA ALA A 56 5.22 23.34 6.12
C ALA A 56 5.05 22.67 7.48
N LEU A 57 5.40 21.39 7.58
CA LEU A 57 5.35 20.60 8.84
C LEU A 57 6.66 20.65 9.63
N GLY A 58 7.73 21.27 9.07
CA GLY A 58 9.04 21.30 9.69
C GLY A 58 9.68 19.91 9.80
N LEU A 59 9.41 19.03 8.84
CA LEU A 59 9.95 17.68 8.78
C LEU A 59 11.12 17.61 7.79
N ASP A 60 12.06 16.69 8.07
CA ASP A 60 13.21 16.46 7.20
C ASP A 60 12.80 15.92 5.82
N ASP A 61 13.58 16.26 4.80
CA ASP A 61 13.31 15.92 3.39
C ASP A 61 13.89 14.56 2.97
N ASP A 62 14.31 13.73 3.93
CA ASP A 62 14.95 12.43 3.70
C ASP A 62 13.98 11.30 3.33
N MET A 63 12.69 11.64 3.15
CA MET A 63 11.69 10.64 2.81
C MET A 63 11.76 10.22 1.35
N LEU A 64 11.58 8.92 1.11
CA LEU A 64 11.40 8.39 -0.24
C LEU A 64 10.04 8.82 -0.78
N ILE A 65 10.05 9.57 -1.87
CA ILE A 65 8.86 10.02 -2.58
C ILE A 65 8.86 9.38 -3.96
N VAL A 66 7.71 8.86 -4.37
CA VAL A 66 7.50 8.30 -5.70
C VAL A 66 6.29 8.97 -6.32
N ASP A 67 6.54 9.75 -7.37
CA ASP A 67 5.50 10.38 -8.18
C ASP A 67 5.13 9.44 -9.35
N PRO A 68 3.90 8.90 -9.40
CA PRO A 68 3.46 7.98 -10.46
C PRO A 68 3.64 8.54 -11.87
N GLU A 69 3.51 9.86 -12.06
CA GLU A 69 3.65 10.50 -13.38
C GLU A 69 5.12 10.56 -13.84
N ASN A 70 6.06 10.68 -12.90
CA ASN A 70 7.47 10.88 -13.18
C ASN A 70 8.37 9.70 -12.81
N TYR A 71 7.77 8.59 -12.36
CA TYR A 71 8.54 7.43 -11.93
C TYR A 71 9.12 6.66 -13.12
N GLN A 72 10.42 6.41 -13.10
CA GLN A 72 11.16 5.78 -14.21
C GLN A 72 10.60 4.40 -14.65
N ARG A 73 9.90 3.71 -13.75
CA ARG A 73 9.33 2.39 -14.04
C ARG A 73 7.82 2.41 -14.29
N SER A 74 7.20 3.58 -14.43
CA SER A 74 5.75 3.69 -14.66
C SER A 74 5.30 2.95 -15.93
N GLU A 75 6.07 3.03 -17.02
CA GLU A 75 5.78 2.26 -18.23
C GLU A 75 5.86 0.76 -18.01
N VAL A 76 6.87 0.29 -17.27
CA VAL A 76 7.02 -1.14 -16.93
C VAL A 76 5.84 -1.62 -16.09
N TYR A 77 5.35 -0.78 -15.16
CA TYR A 77 4.17 -1.07 -14.36
C TYR A 77 2.90 -1.13 -15.22
N ALA A 78 2.75 -0.19 -16.16
CA ALA A 78 1.61 -0.18 -17.08
C ALA A 78 1.58 -1.42 -17.96
N GLU A 79 2.73 -1.85 -18.51
CA GLU A 79 2.85 -3.08 -19.29
C GLU A 79 2.51 -4.32 -18.44
N ALA A 80 3.07 -4.41 -17.24
CA ALA A 80 2.79 -5.51 -16.30
C ALA A 80 1.32 -5.57 -15.92
N TYR A 81 0.70 -4.42 -15.62
CA TYR A 81 -0.71 -4.31 -15.30
C TYR A 81 -1.59 -4.69 -16.51
N SER A 82 -1.24 -4.23 -17.72
CA SER A 82 -1.95 -4.61 -18.96
C SER A 82 -1.91 -6.12 -19.19
N LYS A 83 -0.73 -6.75 -19.08
CA LYS A 83 -0.57 -8.22 -19.21
C LYS A 83 -1.42 -8.96 -18.16
N LEU A 84 -1.44 -8.48 -16.93
CA LEU A 84 -2.20 -9.07 -15.83
C LEU A 84 -3.71 -9.04 -16.11
N ARG A 85 -4.19 -7.97 -16.75
CA ARG A 85 -5.61 -7.69 -16.94
C ARG A 85 -6.10 -7.80 -18.40
N GLN A 86 -5.26 -8.22 -19.34
CA GLN A 86 -5.58 -8.30 -20.78
C GLN A 86 -6.84 -9.13 -21.08
N ARG A 87 -7.02 -10.26 -20.36
CA ARG A 87 -8.21 -11.11 -20.50
C ARG A 87 -9.52 -10.43 -20.02
N LYS A 88 -9.41 -9.31 -19.31
CA LYS A 88 -10.52 -8.46 -18.87
C LYS A 88 -10.65 -7.18 -19.72
N GLY A 89 -10.01 -7.16 -20.90
CA GLY A 89 -10.10 -6.06 -21.86
C GLY A 89 -9.27 -4.81 -21.52
N VAL A 90 -8.32 -4.90 -20.58
CA VAL A 90 -7.44 -3.77 -20.26
C VAL A 90 -6.35 -3.64 -21.32
N THR A 91 -6.42 -2.59 -22.12
CA THR A 91 -5.39 -2.21 -23.09
C THR A 91 -4.23 -1.49 -22.42
N ILE A 92 -3.09 -1.38 -23.12
CA ILE A 92 -1.94 -0.63 -22.59
C ILE A 92 -2.29 0.84 -22.30
N TRP A 93 -3.08 1.48 -23.15
CA TRP A 93 -3.54 2.86 -22.95
C TRP A 93 -4.37 3.01 -21.65
N HIS A 94 -5.31 2.08 -21.39
CA HIS A 94 -6.05 2.05 -20.13
C HIS A 94 -5.13 1.78 -18.94
N ALA A 95 -4.14 0.89 -19.10
CA ALA A 95 -3.17 0.58 -18.06
C ALA A 95 -2.32 1.79 -17.68
N GLN A 96 -1.81 2.55 -18.65
CA GLN A 96 -1.05 3.78 -18.42
C GLN A 96 -1.83 4.80 -17.59
N ARG A 97 -3.14 4.95 -17.84
CA ARG A 97 -3.99 5.84 -17.04
C ARG A 97 -4.28 5.30 -15.65
N ARG A 98 -4.52 3.97 -15.55
CA ARG A 98 -4.84 3.33 -14.25
C ARG A 98 -3.66 3.30 -13.30
N ILE A 99 -2.44 3.25 -13.81
CA ILE A 99 -1.22 3.29 -12.98
C ILE A 99 -1.08 4.63 -12.24
N LEU A 100 -1.67 5.71 -12.73
CA LEU A 100 -1.62 7.01 -12.06
C LEU A 100 -2.50 7.06 -10.79
N ASP A 101 -3.42 6.09 -10.62
CA ASP A 101 -4.19 5.93 -9.39
C ASP A 101 -3.27 5.44 -8.26
N PRO A 102 -3.14 6.16 -7.13
CA PRO A 102 -2.17 5.84 -6.10
C PRO A 102 -2.39 4.46 -5.44
N ASN A 103 -3.63 3.97 -5.35
CA ASN A 103 -3.92 2.62 -4.85
C ASN A 103 -3.46 1.54 -5.83
N VAL A 104 -3.66 1.76 -7.13
CA VAL A 104 -3.15 0.86 -8.18
C VAL A 104 -1.63 0.90 -8.21
N PHE A 105 -1.04 2.08 -8.13
CA PHE A 105 0.42 2.26 -8.16
C PHE A 105 1.09 1.57 -6.98
N SER A 106 0.65 1.83 -5.75
CA SER A 106 1.23 1.23 -4.54
C SER A 106 1.09 -0.30 -4.52
N ALA A 107 -0.05 -0.83 -5.00
CA ALA A 107 -0.23 -2.27 -5.17
C ALA A 107 0.72 -2.84 -6.24
N MET A 108 0.97 -2.11 -7.34
CA MET A 108 1.97 -2.52 -8.35
C MET A 108 3.40 -2.45 -7.81
N MET A 109 3.75 -1.48 -6.96
CA MET A 109 5.06 -1.46 -6.29
C MET A 109 5.31 -2.75 -5.52
N VAL A 110 4.30 -3.23 -4.78
CA VAL A 110 4.40 -4.52 -4.06
C VAL A 110 4.50 -5.69 -5.04
N LYS A 111 3.69 -5.70 -6.09
CA LYS A 111 3.71 -6.74 -7.13
C LYS A 111 5.06 -6.86 -7.83
N MET A 112 5.71 -5.73 -8.08
CA MET A 112 6.98 -5.64 -8.79
C MET A 112 8.20 -5.73 -7.87
N GLY A 113 7.99 -5.85 -6.56
CA GLY A 113 9.04 -6.00 -5.56
C GLY A 113 9.75 -4.71 -5.19
N ASP A 114 9.18 -3.54 -5.52
CA ASP A 114 9.73 -2.23 -5.14
C ASP A 114 9.26 -1.79 -3.75
N ALA A 115 8.19 -2.40 -3.23
CA ALA A 115 7.75 -2.29 -1.84
C ALA A 115 7.41 -3.67 -1.28
N ASP A 116 7.42 -3.80 0.04
CA ASP A 116 7.06 -5.04 0.75
C ASP A 116 5.61 -5.02 1.24
N ALA A 117 5.03 -3.82 1.38
CA ALA A 117 3.64 -3.61 1.78
C ALA A 117 3.08 -2.33 1.16
N SER A 118 1.76 -2.28 1.01
CA SER A 118 0.99 -1.09 0.63
C SER A 118 0.05 -0.72 1.77
N VAL A 119 -0.05 0.57 2.07
CA VAL A 119 -0.89 1.15 3.12
C VAL A 119 -1.79 2.22 2.51
N SER A 120 -3.08 2.11 2.75
CA SER A 120 -4.09 3.07 2.26
C SER A 120 -5.36 3.00 3.12
N GLY A 121 -6.28 3.96 2.95
CA GLY A 121 -7.61 3.97 3.56
C GLY A 121 -7.83 5.08 4.58
N LEU A 122 -7.08 6.18 4.50
CA LEU A 122 -7.34 7.39 5.29
C LEU A 122 -8.46 8.23 4.68
N THR A 123 -8.44 8.41 3.36
CA THR A 123 -9.39 9.23 2.60
C THR A 123 -10.16 8.44 1.56
N PHE A 124 -9.69 7.25 1.19
CA PHE A 124 -10.35 6.35 0.26
C PHE A 124 -11.36 5.45 0.95
N ASP A 125 -12.46 5.18 0.28
CA ASP A 125 -13.42 4.17 0.72
C ASP A 125 -12.84 2.75 0.58
N TYR A 126 -13.37 1.83 1.39
CA TYR A 126 -12.89 0.45 1.43
C TYR A 126 -12.82 -0.24 0.04
N PRO A 127 -13.85 -0.12 -0.85
CA PRO A 127 -13.78 -0.70 -2.18
C PRO A 127 -12.64 -0.15 -3.05
N ASP A 128 -12.31 1.13 -2.90
CA ASP A 128 -11.26 1.79 -3.69
C ASP A 128 -9.86 1.29 -3.34
N VAL A 129 -9.69 0.82 -2.12
CA VAL A 129 -8.43 0.22 -1.64
C VAL A 129 -8.36 -1.26 -1.97
N ILE A 130 -9.41 -2.03 -1.65
CA ILE A 130 -9.36 -3.49 -1.75
C ILE A 130 -9.43 -4.00 -3.19
N GLN A 131 -10.19 -3.33 -4.08
CA GLN A 131 -10.34 -3.77 -5.47
C GLN A 131 -9.04 -3.75 -6.27
N PRO A 132 -8.21 -2.69 -6.24
CA PRO A 132 -6.89 -2.70 -6.86
C PRO A 132 -6.01 -3.84 -6.33
N ALA A 133 -5.95 -4.03 -5.02
CA ALA A 133 -5.17 -5.08 -4.39
C ALA A 133 -5.58 -6.48 -4.87
N LEU A 134 -6.87 -6.79 -4.86
CA LEU A 134 -7.39 -8.07 -5.35
C LEU A 134 -7.18 -8.27 -6.85
N ARG A 135 -7.29 -7.20 -7.65
CA ARG A 135 -7.09 -7.26 -9.11
C ARG A 135 -5.63 -7.49 -9.51
N ILE A 136 -4.68 -7.07 -8.68
CA ILE A 136 -3.25 -7.12 -8.95
C ILE A 136 -2.62 -8.36 -8.33
N HIS A 137 -2.92 -8.64 -7.06
CA HIS A 137 -2.27 -9.75 -6.34
C HIS A 137 -3.01 -11.07 -6.53
N HIS A 138 -4.34 -11.03 -6.72
CA HIS A 138 -5.20 -12.20 -6.70
C HIS A 138 -5.12 -12.96 -5.37
N THR A 139 -5.82 -14.08 -5.29
CA THR A 139 -5.67 -15.05 -4.20
C THR A 139 -4.44 -15.92 -4.43
N GLN A 140 -3.89 -16.49 -3.36
CA GLN A 140 -2.82 -17.47 -3.49
C GLN A 140 -3.29 -18.71 -4.26
N PRO A 141 -2.39 -19.40 -5.00
CA PRO A 141 -2.73 -20.66 -5.66
C PRO A 141 -3.39 -21.64 -4.68
N GLY A 142 -4.54 -22.19 -5.08
CA GLY A 142 -5.31 -23.11 -4.25
C GLY A 142 -6.20 -22.46 -3.20
N LYS A 143 -6.22 -21.13 -3.09
CA LYS A 143 -7.17 -20.40 -2.23
C LYS A 143 -8.27 -19.77 -3.07
N ARG A 144 -9.53 -19.96 -2.62
CA ARG A 144 -10.72 -19.50 -3.35
C ARG A 144 -11.04 -18.04 -3.07
N ILE A 145 -10.85 -17.59 -1.83
CA ILE A 145 -11.21 -16.26 -1.36
C ILE A 145 -10.04 -15.57 -0.67
N ALA A 146 -10.13 -14.24 -0.56
CA ALA A 146 -9.30 -13.44 0.32
C ALA A 146 -10.08 -13.13 1.60
N ALA A 147 -9.41 -13.11 2.74
CA ALA A 147 -10.01 -12.76 4.03
C ALA A 147 -9.40 -11.49 4.60
N GLY A 148 -10.24 -10.65 5.21
CA GLY A 148 -9.81 -9.50 5.99
C GLY A 148 -9.53 -9.89 7.44
N VAL A 149 -8.46 -9.36 8.03
CA VAL A 149 -8.10 -9.63 9.43
C VAL A 149 -7.91 -8.32 10.18
N TYR A 150 -8.66 -8.13 11.25
CA TYR A 150 -8.45 -7.04 12.21
C TYR A 150 -7.60 -7.53 13.38
N ILE A 151 -6.55 -6.79 13.68
CA ILE A 151 -5.72 -7.02 14.85
C ILE A 151 -6.10 -5.98 15.90
N MET A 152 -6.79 -6.41 16.95
CA MET A 152 -7.22 -5.55 18.05
C MET A 152 -6.32 -5.75 19.27
N ILE A 153 -5.71 -4.67 19.74
CA ILE A 153 -4.86 -4.66 20.93
C ILE A 153 -5.57 -3.93 22.04
N VAL A 154 -5.98 -4.67 23.09
CA VAL A 154 -6.68 -4.10 24.25
C VAL A 154 -5.86 -4.40 25.51
N GLY A 155 -5.18 -3.39 26.03
CA GLY A 155 -4.21 -3.54 27.11
C GLY A 155 -3.05 -4.47 26.71
N LYS A 156 -2.95 -5.65 27.34
CA LYS A 156 -1.93 -6.67 27.05
C LYS A 156 -2.44 -7.81 26.17
N ARG A 157 -3.72 -7.79 25.78
CA ARG A 157 -4.36 -8.86 24.99
C ARG A 157 -4.42 -8.46 23.52
N THR A 158 -4.16 -9.41 22.64
CA THR A 158 -4.32 -9.28 21.20
C THR A 158 -5.46 -10.19 20.75
N PHE A 159 -6.41 -9.63 20.02
CA PHE A 159 -7.52 -10.35 19.42
C PHE A 159 -7.40 -10.27 17.92
N LEU A 160 -7.72 -11.36 17.24
CA LEU A 160 -7.82 -11.43 15.78
C LEU A 160 -9.28 -11.60 15.41
N PHE A 161 -9.84 -10.65 14.68
CA PHE A 161 -11.17 -10.76 14.09
C PHE A 161 -11.00 -11.01 12.61
N THR A 162 -11.49 -12.15 12.15
CA THR A 162 -11.36 -12.52 10.74
C THR A 162 -12.69 -12.35 10.03
N ASP A 163 -12.56 -11.89 8.81
CA ASP A 163 -13.60 -11.81 7.80
C ASP A 163 -14.86 -11.01 8.16
N ALA A 164 -14.66 -9.93 8.90
CA ALA A 164 -15.74 -9.01 9.25
C ALA A 164 -16.20 -8.10 8.10
N THR A 165 -15.50 -8.08 6.94
CA THR A 165 -15.75 -7.09 5.88
C THR A 165 -15.61 -7.60 4.44
N VAL A 166 -14.98 -8.74 4.20
CA VAL A 166 -14.68 -9.22 2.84
C VAL A 166 -15.71 -10.23 2.35
N ASN A 167 -16.02 -11.23 3.16
CA ASN A 167 -16.98 -12.28 2.80
C ASN A 167 -18.18 -12.23 3.74
N ILE A 168 -19.40 -12.32 3.17
CA ILE A 168 -20.64 -12.19 3.94
C ILE A 168 -20.95 -13.46 4.71
N ASP A 169 -20.76 -14.63 4.09
CA ASP A 169 -21.06 -15.94 4.68
C ASP A 169 -20.08 -16.99 4.11
N PRO A 170 -18.82 -16.99 4.58
CA PRO A 170 -17.83 -17.93 4.10
C PRO A 170 -18.15 -19.35 4.58
N SER A 171 -18.00 -20.32 3.68
CA SER A 171 -18.16 -21.74 4.02
C SER A 171 -16.91 -22.29 4.72
N ALA A 172 -17.02 -23.49 5.29
CA ALA A 172 -15.87 -24.17 5.93
C ALA A 172 -14.76 -24.54 4.92
N GLU A 173 -15.06 -24.57 3.63
CA GLU A 173 -14.10 -24.86 2.56
C GLU A 173 -13.38 -23.57 2.05
N ASP A 174 -13.90 -22.42 2.37
CA ASP A 174 -13.35 -21.11 2.02
C ASP A 174 -12.25 -20.70 2.99
#